data_97affb03bf394038517377d55ca66d2d
#
_entry.id   97affb03bf394038517377d55ca66d2d
#
_cell.length_a   1.000
_cell.length_b   1.000
_cell.length_c   1.000
_cell.angle_alpha   90.00
_cell.angle_beta   90.00
_cell.angle_gamma   90.00
#
_symmetry.space_group_name_H-M   'P 1'
#
loop_
_entity.id
_entity.type
_entity.pdbx_description
1 polymer ?
#
loop_
_entity_poly.entity_id
_entity_poly.type
_entity_poly.pdbx_seq_one_letter_code
_entity_poly.pdbx_strand_id
1 'polypeptide(L)'
;PGILSAKGTGMSFGAVFTATAISSAIATLVMAFVANLPVALAPGMGLNAFFTYTVVLQMGCSWQFALTAVFIEGIIFILLSVFGVREAIVKSIPESLKKAVSVGIGLFIALIGLANAGIASSSTGTIIGFVNFNLKNATALVAIIGLVVTIVLYVIKVPGSILLGIIITTIIGIPFGVTVIPENFKPFSIPEAPY
;
A
#
# COMPACT_ATOMS: atom_id res chain seq x y z
N PRO A 1 -4.09 -5.17 2.20
CA PRO A 1 -5.29 -5.60 2.94
C PRO A 1 -5.77 -4.56 3.95
N GLY A 2 -4.90 -4.04 4.83
CA GLY A 2 -5.29 -3.13 5.91
C GLY A 2 -6.06 -1.88 5.48
N ILE A 3 -5.83 -1.35 4.28
CA ILE A 3 -6.59 -0.21 3.74
C ILE A 3 -7.99 -0.65 3.33
N LEU A 4 -8.11 -1.73 2.56
CA LEU A 4 -9.39 -2.22 2.05
C LEU A 4 -10.30 -2.79 3.15
N SER A 5 -9.72 -3.33 4.23
CA SER A 5 -10.46 -3.83 5.39
C SER A 5 -10.60 -2.80 6.52
N ALA A 6 -10.50 -1.51 6.21
CA ALA A 6 -10.71 -0.44 7.18
C ALA A 6 -12.12 -0.51 7.80
N LYS A 7 -12.26 -0.03 9.04
CA LYS A 7 -13.54 -0.02 9.74
C LYS A 7 -14.61 0.70 8.90
N GLY A 8 -15.74 0.03 8.69
CA GLY A 8 -16.86 0.56 7.90
C GLY A 8 -16.94 0.07 6.45
N THR A 9 -15.92 -0.61 5.92
CA THR A 9 -15.97 -1.17 4.56
C THR A 9 -16.76 -2.47 4.45
N GLY A 10 -16.85 -3.24 5.54
CA GLY A 10 -17.49 -4.56 5.56
C GLY A 10 -16.66 -5.69 4.91
N MET A 11 -15.42 -5.41 4.51
CA MET A 11 -14.53 -6.44 3.93
C MET A 11 -13.69 -7.12 5.01
N SER A 12 -13.63 -8.47 5.00
CA SER A 12 -12.79 -9.19 5.94
C SER A 12 -11.32 -9.08 5.56
N PHE A 13 -10.44 -8.92 6.56
CA PHE A 13 -9.00 -8.81 6.35
C PHE A 13 -8.41 -10.06 5.68
N GLY A 14 -8.84 -11.25 6.13
CA GLY A 14 -8.33 -12.51 5.61
C GLY A 14 -8.70 -12.74 4.15
N ALA A 15 -9.97 -12.47 3.76
CA ALA A 15 -10.41 -12.58 2.38
C ALA A 15 -9.65 -11.61 1.46
N VAL A 16 -9.50 -10.34 1.88
CA VAL A 16 -8.73 -9.33 1.12
C VAL A 16 -7.26 -9.73 0.99
N PHE A 17 -6.66 -10.27 2.08
CA PHE A 17 -5.28 -10.74 2.05
C PHE A 17 -5.09 -11.86 1.05
N THR A 18 -5.95 -12.89 1.10
CA THR A 18 -5.88 -14.05 0.20
C THR A 18 -6.09 -13.64 -1.26
N ALA A 19 -7.11 -12.81 -1.53
CA ALA A 19 -7.39 -12.30 -2.87
C ALA A 19 -6.20 -11.48 -3.43
N THR A 20 -5.60 -10.62 -2.60
CA THR A 20 -4.42 -9.83 -2.97
C THR A 20 -3.22 -10.73 -3.28
N ALA A 21 -2.96 -11.73 -2.44
CA ALA A 21 -1.83 -12.65 -2.63
C ALA A 21 -1.98 -13.48 -3.91
N ILE A 22 -3.16 -14.05 -4.16
CA ILE A 22 -3.43 -14.86 -5.35
C ILE A 22 -3.34 -14.00 -6.61
N SER A 23 -3.98 -12.84 -6.64
CA SER A 23 -3.96 -11.95 -7.82
C SER A 23 -2.55 -11.46 -8.14
N SER A 24 -1.77 -11.11 -7.13
CA SER A 24 -0.37 -10.69 -7.29
C SER A 24 0.51 -11.83 -7.78
N ALA A 25 0.30 -13.05 -7.27
CA ALA A 25 1.03 -14.23 -7.71
C ALA A 25 0.75 -14.54 -9.19
N ILE A 26 -0.53 -14.57 -9.59
CA ILE A 26 -0.93 -14.81 -10.98
C ILE A 26 -0.35 -13.72 -11.90
N ALA A 27 -0.50 -12.45 -11.54
CA ALA A 27 0.00 -11.34 -12.35
C ALA A 27 1.54 -11.39 -12.49
N THR A 28 2.26 -11.73 -11.42
CA THR A 28 3.72 -11.87 -11.43
C THR A 28 4.16 -13.06 -12.31
N LEU A 29 3.46 -14.19 -12.22
CA LEU A 29 3.74 -15.35 -13.08
C LEU A 29 3.52 -15.01 -14.57
N VAL A 30 2.42 -14.35 -14.89
CA VAL A 30 2.16 -13.88 -16.26
C VAL A 30 3.28 -12.92 -16.71
N MET A 31 3.72 -11.98 -15.87
CA MET A 31 4.81 -11.08 -16.20
C MET A 31 6.12 -11.85 -16.44
N ALA A 32 6.43 -12.84 -15.63
CA ALA A 32 7.64 -13.63 -15.74
C ALA A 32 7.65 -14.51 -17.00
N PHE A 33 6.56 -15.25 -17.28
CA PHE A 33 6.52 -16.24 -18.35
C PHE A 33 6.09 -15.66 -19.71
N VAL A 34 5.17 -14.70 -19.74
CA VAL A 34 4.65 -14.14 -20.99
C VAL A 34 5.45 -12.92 -21.42
N ALA A 35 5.73 -11.99 -20.50
CA ALA A 35 6.48 -10.78 -20.81
C ALA A 35 8.01 -10.96 -20.67
N ASN A 36 8.47 -12.05 -20.06
CA ASN A 36 9.89 -12.34 -19.78
C ASN A 36 10.59 -11.19 -19.04
N LEU A 37 9.90 -10.56 -18.09
CA LEU A 37 10.41 -9.45 -17.30
C LEU A 37 10.50 -9.85 -15.82
N PRO A 38 11.65 -9.65 -15.15
CA PRO A 38 11.83 -10.00 -13.73
C PRO A 38 11.24 -8.93 -12.82
N VAL A 39 9.93 -8.65 -12.95
CA VAL A 39 9.21 -7.63 -12.18
C VAL A 39 8.04 -8.27 -11.45
N ALA A 40 8.00 -8.12 -10.13
CA ALA A 40 6.86 -8.52 -9.34
C ALA A 40 5.74 -7.47 -9.43
N LEU A 41 4.50 -7.93 -9.57
CA LEU A 41 3.32 -7.09 -9.62
C LEU A 41 2.53 -7.18 -8.31
N ALA A 42 2.12 -6.04 -7.80
CA ALA A 42 1.27 -5.93 -6.62
C ALA A 42 0.25 -4.78 -6.80
N PRO A 43 -0.90 -4.85 -6.11
CA PRO A 43 -1.90 -3.78 -6.15
C PRO A 43 -1.33 -2.44 -5.66
N GLY A 44 -1.67 -1.36 -6.36
CA GLY A 44 -1.24 0.00 -6.00
C GLY A 44 -1.96 0.53 -4.77
N MET A 45 -1.22 0.99 -3.77
CA MET A 45 -1.80 1.52 -2.52
C MET A 45 -2.68 2.76 -2.75
N GLY A 46 -2.33 3.62 -3.72
CA GLY A 46 -3.09 4.83 -4.04
C GLY A 46 -4.52 4.54 -4.46
N LEU A 47 -4.70 3.61 -5.39
CA LEU A 47 -6.03 3.19 -5.85
C LEU A 47 -6.83 2.49 -4.74
N ASN A 48 -6.18 1.68 -3.91
CA ASN A 48 -6.83 1.04 -2.77
C ASN A 48 -7.32 2.07 -1.75
N ALA A 49 -6.55 3.14 -1.51
CA ALA A 49 -6.97 4.22 -0.62
C ALA A 49 -8.14 5.01 -1.21
N PHE A 50 -8.10 5.35 -2.51
CA PHE A 50 -9.21 6.00 -3.18
C PHE A 50 -10.49 5.15 -3.13
N PHE A 51 -10.38 3.86 -3.45
CA PHE A 51 -11.48 2.90 -3.35
C PHE A 51 -12.11 2.91 -1.95
N THR A 52 -11.30 2.77 -0.92
CA THR A 52 -11.78 2.64 0.45
C THR A 52 -12.33 3.95 0.99
N TYR A 53 -11.52 5.01 0.98
CA TYR A 53 -11.87 6.25 1.67
C TYR A 53 -12.83 7.10 0.86
N THR A 54 -12.65 7.18 -0.46
CA THR A 54 -13.52 8.03 -1.29
C THR A 54 -14.78 7.28 -1.72
N VAL A 55 -14.64 6.11 -2.37
CA VAL A 55 -15.80 5.45 -2.97
C VAL A 55 -16.67 4.76 -1.92
N VAL A 56 -16.06 3.97 -1.02
CA VAL A 56 -16.84 3.19 -0.04
C VAL A 56 -17.27 4.05 1.15
N LEU A 57 -16.34 4.75 1.81
CA LEU A 57 -16.63 5.45 3.05
C LEU A 57 -17.24 6.82 2.84
N GLN A 58 -16.76 7.62 1.89
CA GLN A 58 -17.24 8.99 1.68
C GLN A 58 -18.49 9.05 0.77
N MET A 59 -18.51 8.28 -0.33
CA MET A 59 -19.67 8.22 -1.23
C MET A 59 -20.74 7.23 -0.75
N GLY A 60 -20.46 6.40 0.26
CA GLY A 60 -21.41 5.44 0.83
C GLY A 60 -21.76 4.28 -0.10
N CYS A 61 -20.95 4.02 -1.12
CA CYS A 61 -21.17 2.89 -2.02
C CYS A 61 -20.83 1.57 -1.34
N SER A 62 -21.63 0.53 -1.61
CA SER A 62 -21.27 -0.81 -1.14
C SER A 62 -19.96 -1.28 -1.80
N TRP A 63 -19.13 -2.00 -1.06
CA TRP A 63 -17.86 -2.51 -1.60
C TRP A 63 -18.06 -3.45 -2.79
N GLN A 64 -19.18 -4.19 -2.83
CA GLN A 64 -19.52 -5.06 -3.97
C GLN A 64 -19.76 -4.26 -5.24
N PHE A 65 -20.51 -3.15 -5.15
CA PHE A 65 -20.73 -2.25 -6.28
C PHE A 65 -19.42 -1.64 -6.77
N ALA A 66 -18.59 -1.18 -5.85
CA ALA A 66 -17.30 -0.60 -6.17
C ALA A 66 -16.34 -1.62 -6.82
N LEU A 67 -16.30 -2.88 -6.34
CA LEU A 67 -15.52 -3.96 -6.97
C LEU A 67 -16.04 -4.32 -8.37
N THR A 68 -17.36 -4.30 -8.57
CA THR A 68 -17.95 -4.54 -9.90
C THR A 68 -17.52 -3.45 -10.88
N ALA A 69 -17.47 -2.19 -10.45
CA ALA A 69 -16.98 -1.08 -11.27
C ALA A 69 -15.50 -1.28 -11.65
N VAL A 70 -14.66 -1.65 -10.70
CA VAL A 70 -13.22 -1.96 -10.94
C VAL A 70 -13.06 -3.14 -11.89
N PHE A 71 -13.90 -4.16 -11.78
CA PHE A 71 -13.88 -5.31 -12.70
C PHE A 71 -14.22 -4.90 -14.14
N ILE A 72 -15.25 -4.09 -14.31
CA ILE A 72 -15.63 -3.55 -15.64
C ILE A 72 -14.52 -2.68 -16.21
N GLU A 73 -13.91 -1.81 -15.37
CA GLU A 73 -12.76 -0.99 -15.75
C GLU A 73 -11.61 -1.88 -16.25
N GLY A 74 -11.31 -2.97 -15.53
CA GLY A 74 -10.27 -3.92 -15.91
C GLY A 74 -10.52 -4.54 -17.29
N ILE A 75 -11.75 -4.94 -17.60
CA ILE A 75 -12.13 -5.47 -18.92
C ILE A 75 -11.94 -4.40 -20.01
N ILE A 76 -12.43 -3.19 -19.79
CA ILE A 76 -12.28 -2.07 -20.73
C ILE A 76 -10.78 -1.80 -20.95
N PHE A 77 -9.97 -1.80 -19.88
CA PHE A 77 -8.53 -1.56 -19.97
C PHE A 77 -7.81 -2.63 -20.80
N ILE A 78 -8.18 -3.91 -20.64
CA ILE A 78 -7.64 -5.00 -21.47
C ILE A 78 -8.00 -4.77 -22.94
N LEU A 79 -9.25 -4.48 -23.25
CA LEU A 79 -9.68 -4.21 -24.63
C LEU A 79 -8.91 -3.04 -25.26
N LEU A 80 -8.80 -1.92 -24.55
CA LEU A 80 -8.04 -0.75 -25.02
C LEU A 80 -6.55 -1.05 -25.20
N SER A 81 -6.00 -1.93 -24.38
CA SER A 81 -4.59 -2.37 -24.46
C SER A 81 -4.34 -3.20 -25.73
N VAL A 82 -5.26 -4.11 -26.07
CA VAL A 82 -5.17 -4.94 -27.28
C VAL A 82 -5.22 -4.06 -28.55
N PHE A 83 -6.02 -3.02 -28.56
CA PHE A 83 -6.12 -2.07 -29.70
C PHE A 83 -4.98 -1.04 -29.74
N GLY A 84 -4.00 -1.09 -28.84
CA GLY A 84 -2.87 -0.17 -28.81
C GLY A 84 -3.22 1.27 -28.36
N VAL A 85 -4.47 1.52 -27.96
CA VAL A 85 -4.94 2.84 -27.50
C VAL A 85 -4.16 3.30 -26.26
N ARG A 86 -3.82 2.37 -25.36
CA ARG A 86 -3.02 2.65 -24.17
C ARG A 86 -1.67 3.28 -24.51
N GLU A 87 -0.98 2.77 -25.55
CA GLU A 87 0.32 3.29 -25.96
C GLU A 87 0.18 4.72 -26.53
N ALA A 88 -0.86 4.99 -27.30
CA ALA A 88 -1.17 6.31 -27.80
C ALA A 88 -1.43 7.31 -26.66
N ILE A 89 -2.23 6.92 -25.66
CA ILE A 89 -2.49 7.75 -24.47
C ILE A 89 -1.19 8.04 -23.71
N VAL A 90 -0.37 7.03 -23.44
CA VAL A 90 0.90 7.21 -22.71
C VAL A 90 1.88 8.09 -23.46
N LYS A 91 1.90 7.99 -24.80
CA LYS A 91 2.76 8.85 -25.65
C LYS A 91 2.27 10.31 -25.71
N SER A 92 0.96 10.54 -25.58
CA SER A 92 0.39 11.88 -25.59
C SER A 92 0.63 12.68 -24.30
N ILE A 93 0.97 12.00 -23.20
CA ILE A 93 1.26 12.64 -21.91
C ILE A 93 2.67 13.24 -21.92
N PRO A 94 2.83 14.57 -21.67
CA PRO A 94 4.13 15.21 -21.59
C PRO A 94 5.02 14.59 -20.48
N GLU A 95 6.32 14.54 -20.69
CA GLU A 95 7.27 13.98 -19.72
C GLU A 95 7.24 14.69 -18.36
N SER A 96 7.02 16.00 -18.35
CA SER A 96 6.87 16.79 -17.13
C SER A 96 5.71 16.28 -16.28
N LEU A 97 4.57 15.96 -16.91
CA LEU A 97 3.42 15.43 -16.21
C LEU A 97 3.66 14.00 -15.68
N LYS A 98 4.34 13.16 -16.44
CA LYS A 98 4.74 11.81 -15.96
C LYS A 98 5.63 11.89 -14.72
N LYS A 99 6.58 12.81 -14.71
CA LYS A 99 7.45 13.06 -13.54
C LYS A 99 6.66 13.62 -12.36
N ALA A 100 5.75 14.57 -12.59
CA ALA A 100 4.91 15.13 -11.55
C ALA A 100 4.00 14.08 -10.90
N VAL A 101 3.40 13.19 -11.69
CA VAL A 101 2.58 12.07 -11.18
C VAL A 101 3.43 11.13 -10.29
N SER A 102 4.65 10.80 -10.72
CA SER A 102 5.54 9.95 -9.93
C SER A 102 5.90 10.58 -8.58
N VAL A 103 6.18 11.88 -8.56
CA VAL A 103 6.44 12.62 -7.32
C VAL A 103 5.19 12.66 -6.44
N GLY A 104 4.02 12.92 -7.03
CA GLY A 104 2.73 12.94 -6.32
C GLY A 104 2.42 11.61 -5.64
N ILE A 105 2.64 10.49 -6.34
CA ILE A 105 2.48 9.14 -5.78
C ILE A 105 3.45 8.93 -4.61
N GLY A 106 4.71 9.34 -4.74
CA GLY A 106 5.70 9.22 -3.67
C GLY A 106 5.31 10.01 -2.43
N LEU A 107 4.87 11.25 -2.57
CA LEU A 107 4.38 12.10 -1.47
C LEU A 107 3.12 11.52 -0.81
N PHE A 108 2.21 10.96 -1.61
CA PHE A 108 1.01 10.31 -1.09
C PHE A 108 1.34 9.07 -0.25
N ILE A 109 2.25 8.22 -0.70
CA ILE A 109 2.72 7.07 0.08
C ILE A 109 3.41 7.52 1.37
N ALA A 110 4.23 8.59 1.30
CA ALA A 110 4.88 9.16 2.48
C ALA A 110 3.84 9.67 3.49
N LEU A 111 2.80 10.36 3.04
CA LEU A 111 1.70 10.84 3.91
C LEU A 111 0.98 9.67 4.60
N ILE A 112 0.65 8.60 3.86
CA ILE A 112 0.03 7.40 4.44
C ILE A 112 0.97 6.76 5.47
N GLY A 113 2.27 6.70 5.18
CA GLY A 113 3.27 6.19 6.13
C GLY A 113 3.31 7.00 7.41
N LEU A 114 3.32 8.33 7.33
CA LEU A 114 3.30 9.24 8.48
C LEU A 114 2.01 9.12 9.29
N ALA A 115 0.87 8.96 8.61
CA ALA A 115 -0.43 8.76 9.26
C ALA A 115 -0.48 7.41 10.01
N ASN A 116 -0.03 6.33 9.39
CA ASN A 116 0.03 5.00 10.01
C ASN A 116 1.03 4.93 11.18
N ALA A 117 2.11 5.69 11.10
CA ALA A 117 3.08 5.83 12.19
C ALA A 117 2.56 6.67 13.36
N GLY A 118 1.37 7.30 13.22
CA GLY A 118 0.81 8.19 14.21
C GLY A 118 1.55 9.52 14.36
N ILE A 119 2.39 9.89 13.37
CA ILE A 119 3.10 11.18 13.35
C ILE A 119 2.18 12.28 12.84
N ALA A 120 1.41 11.97 11.79
CA ALA A 120 0.39 12.85 11.24
C ALA A 120 -0.99 12.36 11.66
N SER A 121 -1.77 13.21 12.31
CA SER A 121 -3.15 12.93 12.70
C SER A 121 -4.06 14.08 12.29
N SER A 122 -5.32 13.79 11.98
CA SER A 122 -6.32 14.84 11.83
C SER A 122 -6.69 15.39 13.20
N SER A 123 -6.51 16.69 13.41
CA SER A 123 -6.92 17.38 14.65
C SER A 123 -8.04 18.36 14.37
N THR A 124 -8.85 18.63 15.40
CA THR A 124 -9.89 19.68 15.36
C THR A 124 -9.25 21.03 15.09
N GLY A 125 -9.32 21.48 13.84
CA GLY A 125 -8.83 22.81 13.44
C GLY A 125 -7.75 22.82 12.35
N THR A 126 -7.05 21.70 12.11
CA THR A 126 -6.12 21.56 10.99
C THR A 126 -6.31 20.21 10.30
N ILE A 127 -6.17 20.20 8.97
CA ILE A 127 -6.32 18.97 8.17
C ILE A 127 -5.25 17.95 8.54
N ILE A 128 -4.06 18.42 8.93
CA ILE A 128 -2.93 17.59 9.38
C ILE A 128 -2.32 18.27 10.60
N GLY A 129 -2.35 17.58 11.74
CA GLY A 129 -1.65 17.98 12.96
C GLY A 129 -0.50 17.03 13.27
N PHE A 130 0.57 17.53 13.87
CA PHE A 130 1.62 16.67 14.42
C PHE A 130 1.23 16.19 15.81
N VAL A 131 1.46 14.92 16.08
CA VAL A 131 1.26 14.36 17.41
C VAL A 131 2.36 14.88 18.35
N ASN A 132 1.99 15.17 19.59
CA ASN A 132 2.97 15.50 20.63
C ASN A 132 3.93 14.33 20.81
N PHE A 133 5.22 14.58 20.55
CA PHE A 133 6.29 13.61 20.76
C PHE A 133 6.47 13.40 22.27
N ASN A 134 5.70 12.47 22.81
CA ASN A 134 5.88 12.01 24.18
C ASN A 134 6.40 10.58 24.13
N LEU A 135 7.25 10.20 25.07
CA LEU A 135 7.75 8.83 25.22
C LEU A 135 6.62 7.77 25.29
N LYS A 136 5.38 8.23 25.52
CA LYS A 136 4.17 7.40 25.46
C LYS A 136 3.78 6.99 24.03
N ASN A 137 4.27 7.65 22.98
CA ASN A 137 4.00 7.32 21.59
C ASN A 137 5.17 6.52 20.98
N ALA A 138 5.41 5.33 21.51
CA ALA A 138 6.50 4.45 21.08
C ALA A 138 6.45 4.18 19.56
N THR A 139 5.26 4.11 18.95
CA THR A 139 5.07 3.87 17.52
C THR A 139 5.72 4.96 16.67
N ALA A 140 5.47 6.23 16.99
CA ALA A 140 6.05 7.36 16.25
C ALA A 140 7.58 7.42 16.41
N LEU A 141 8.09 7.14 17.61
CA LEU A 141 9.53 7.08 17.88
C LEU A 141 10.23 6.00 17.08
N VAL A 142 9.69 4.76 17.12
CA VAL A 142 10.22 3.62 16.35
C VAL A 142 10.17 3.91 14.85
N ALA A 143 9.10 4.53 14.36
CA ALA A 143 8.97 4.90 12.96
C ALA A 143 10.03 5.91 12.51
N ILE A 144 10.35 6.94 13.34
CA ILE A 144 11.41 7.90 13.03
C ILE A 144 12.78 7.24 13.04
N ILE A 145 13.07 6.43 14.05
CA ILE A 145 14.33 5.68 14.10
C ILE A 145 14.48 4.79 12.87
N GLY A 146 13.43 4.06 12.50
CA GLY A 146 13.40 3.21 11.31
C GLY A 146 13.61 3.98 10.03
N LEU A 147 12.99 5.15 9.89
CA LEU A 147 13.20 6.02 8.74
C LEU A 147 14.65 6.50 8.63
N VAL A 148 15.23 6.96 9.73
CA VAL A 148 16.64 7.40 9.77
C VAL A 148 17.58 6.25 9.41
N VAL A 149 17.39 5.06 10.00
CA VAL A 149 18.18 3.86 9.68
C VAL A 149 18.08 3.51 8.19
N THR A 150 16.87 3.53 7.64
CA THR A 150 16.64 3.22 6.23
C THR A 150 17.32 4.24 5.31
N ILE A 151 17.23 5.54 5.63
CA ILE A 151 17.91 6.61 4.89
C ILE A 151 19.42 6.43 4.93
N VAL A 152 19.99 6.16 6.10
CA VAL A 152 21.44 5.94 6.26
C VAL A 152 21.88 4.75 5.41
N LEU A 153 21.20 3.60 5.50
CA LEU A 153 21.51 2.42 4.69
C LEU A 153 21.39 2.71 3.18
N TYR A 154 20.42 3.52 2.79
CA TYR A 154 20.22 3.92 1.39
C TYR A 154 21.36 4.81 0.89
N VAL A 155 21.77 5.79 1.67
CA VAL A 155 22.87 6.73 1.32
C VAL A 155 24.21 6.00 1.21
N ILE A 156 24.46 5.01 2.07
CA ILE A 156 25.67 4.15 2.03
C ILE A 156 25.60 3.15 0.87
N LYS A 157 24.48 3.10 0.11
CA LYS A 157 24.25 2.21 -1.04
C LYS A 157 24.29 0.72 -0.69
N VAL A 158 23.83 0.34 0.49
CA VAL A 158 23.71 -1.08 0.87
C VAL A 158 22.66 -1.75 0.00
N PRO A 159 22.96 -2.87 -0.68
CA PRO A 159 21.96 -3.58 -1.47
C PRO A 159 20.82 -4.07 -0.57
N GLY A 160 19.58 -3.80 -0.96
CA GLY A 160 18.40 -4.14 -0.15
C GLY A 160 18.18 -3.24 1.08
N SER A 161 18.73 -2.01 1.08
CA SER A 161 18.65 -1.05 2.19
C SER A 161 17.23 -0.85 2.74
N ILE A 162 16.22 -0.82 1.88
CA ILE A 162 14.81 -0.66 2.29
C ILE A 162 14.34 -1.89 3.07
N LEU A 163 14.62 -3.10 2.57
CA LEU A 163 14.26 -4.35 3.24
C LEU A 163 14.97 -4.49 4.59
N LEU A 164 16.28 -4.22 4.63
CA LEU A 164 17.07 -4.22 5.86
C LEU A 164 16.55 -3.18 6.85
N GLY A 165 16.18 -2.00 6.39
CA GLY A 165 15.57 -0.97 7.22
C GLY A 165 14.27 -1.43 7.87
N ILE A 166 13.40 -2.10 7.12
CA ILE A 166 12.15 -2.68 7.63
C ILE A 166 12.43 -3.74 8.69
N ILE A 167 13.35 -4.68 8.43
CA ILE A 167 13.71 -5.75 9.37
C ILE A 167 14.26 -5.16 10.66
N ILE A 168 15.22 -4.25 10.58
CA ILE A 168 15.84 -3.61 11.74
C ILE A 168 14.79 -2.85 12.56
N THR A 169 13.90 -2.09 11.90
CA THR A 169 12.83 -1.35 12.57
C THR A 169 11.85 -2.29 13.26
N THR A 170 11.53 -3.42 12.64
CA THR A 170 10.65 -4.44 13.23
C THR A 170 11.27 -5.02 14.50
N ILE A 171 12.58 -5.35 14.47
CA ILE A 171 13.31 -5.86 15.65
C ILE A 171 13.35 -4.81 16.76
N ILE A 172 13.63 -3.55 16.43
CA ILE A 172 13.62 -2.45 17.40
C ILE A 172 12.20 -2.25 17.98
N GLY A 173 11.15 -2.46 17.18
CA GLY A 173 9.77 -2.33 17.62
C GLY A 173 9.32 -3.34 18.68
N ILE A 174 9.99 -4.50 18.78
CA ILE A 174 9.64 -5.54 19.77
C ILE A 174 9.78 -5.05 21.21
N PRO A 175 10.95 -4.52 21.66
CA PRO A 175 11.12 -4.07 23.04
C PRO A 175 10.29 -2.83 23.37
N PHE A 176 9.87 -2.05 22.37
CA PHE A 176 8.97 -0.90 22.56
C PHE A 176 7.49 -1.28 22.55
N GLY A 177 7.15 -2.57 22.40
CA GLY A 177 5.77 -3.06 22.37
C GLY A 177 4.97 -2.60 21.13
N VAL A 178 5.64 -2.07 20.11
CA VAL A 178 5.03 -1.65 18.83
C VAL A 178 4.81 -2.84 17.92
N THR A 179 5.77 -3.78 17.92
CA THR A 179 5.65 -5.04 17.19
C THR A 179 5.19 -6.12 18.17
N VAL A 180 3.94 -6.55 18.03
CA VAL A 180 3.35 -7.63 18.83
C VAL A 180 3.48 -8.92 18.03
N ILE A 181 4.16 -9.91 18.61
CA ILE A 181 4.21 -11.26 18.05
C ILE A 181 2.94 -11.97 18.53
N PRO A 182 2.06 -12.44 17.63
CA PRO A 182 0.85 -13.15 18.03
C PRO A 182 1.20 -14.42 18.81
N GLU A 183 0.60 -14.63 19.98
CA GLU A 183 0.80 -15.83 20.82
C GLU A 183 0.50 -17.15 20.06
N ASN A 184 -0.37 -17.08 19.06
CA ASN A 184 -0.73 -18.21 18.19
C ASN A 184 -0.14 -18.07 16.78
N PHE A 185 1.11 -17.63 16.66
CA PHE A 185 1.77 -17.56 15.35
C PHE A 185 1.90 -18.94 14.73
N LYS A 186 0.99 -19.24 13.77
CA LYS A 186 1.07 -20.43 12.92
C LYS A 186 1.71 -20.01 11.61
N PRO A 187 2.97 -20.39 11.33
CA PRO A 187 3.67 -19.99 10.09
C PRO A 187 2.98 -20.54 8.84
N PHE A 188 2.18 -21.58 8.97
CA PHE A 188 1.38 -22.19 7.90
C PHE A 188 -0.09 -22.24 8.33
N SER A 189 -0.79 -21.12 8.27
CA SER A 189 -2.26 -21.11 8.37
C SER A 189 -2.88 -21.22 6.99
N ILE A 190 -3.98 -21.97 6.88
CA ILE A 190 -4.77 -22.00 5.65
C ILE A 190 -5.40 -20.61 5.50
N PRO A 191 -5.19 -19.91 4.36
CA PRO A 191 -5.76 -18.59 4.15
C PRO A 191 -7.30 -18.67 4.08
N GLU A 192 -7.98 -17.64 4.57
CA GLU A 192 -9.42 -17.52 4.41
C GLU A 192 -9.79 -17.46 2.93
N ALA A 193 -10.87 -18.14 2.54
CA ALA A 193 -11.37 -18.07 1.17
C ALA A 193 -11.81 -16.63 0.85
N PRO A 194 -11.48 -16.09 -0.33
CA PRO A 194 -12.08 -14.85 -0.81
C PRO A 194 -13.58 -15.09 -1.06
N TYR A 195 -14.40 -14.15 -0.64
CA TYR A 195 -15.86 -14.19 -0.86
C TYR A 195 -16.20 -14.05 -2.34
#